data_e5beab797cac8f8c008b1bc6e4cccf71
#
_entry.id   e5beab797cac8f8c008b1bc6e4cccf71
#
_cell.length_a   1.000
_cell.length_b   1.000
_cell.length_c   1.000
_cell.angle_alpha   90.00
_cell.angle_beta   90.00
_cell.angle_gamma   90.00
#
_symmetry.space_group_name_H-M   'P 1'
#
loop_
_entity.id
_entity.type
_entity.pdbx_description
1 polymer ?
#
loop_
_entity_poly.entity_id
_entity_poly.type
_entity_poly.pdbx_seq_one_letter_code
_entity_poly.pdbx_strand_id
1 'polypeptide(L)'
;FDVDGGNRVIYGEWLKEDRYEDPQIPLSYVYYEPEMDADEKIPLIIWLHGAGEGGQEPPIAAIGNKVVNLISPKVQKIFGGKTYLLAPQAPTMWMDDGSGEYTKDGSSKYTEVLDALIGAFVDAHPQIDRSRIYIGGCSNGGFMTMKQIIFNPSRYAAAYPVCEALADAFISDEDILKLKDLPIWFTHAKTDPVVVPDDFVVPTYERLAKVNPNAHFTYWDKVLDHTGTQKNADGTPFEYIGHWSWIPMLNDECVLDYDGKPVMTDGKETPILEWMAAQKKA
;
A
#
# COMPACT_ATOMS: atom_id res chain seq x y z
N PHE A 1 7.90 2.04 15.40
CA PHE A 1 6.70 1.72 16.19
C PHE A 1 6.47 0.24 16.15
N ASP A 2 6.79 -0.41 17.22
CA ASP A 2 6.47 -1.81 17.40
C ASP A 2 5.24 -1.91 18.30
N VAL A 3 4.07 -1.85 17.68
CA VAL A 3 2.79 -1.91 18.37
C VAL A 3 2.52 -3.33 18.88
N ASP A 4 3.20 -4.34 18.32
CA ASP A 4 2.97 -5.75 18.61
C ASP A 4 4.09 -6.36 19.45
N GLY A 5 4.97 -5.53 20.06
CA GLY A 5 5.92 -5.98 21.07
C GLY A 5 6.92 -7.05 20.63
N GLY A 6 7.46 -6.97 19.40
CA GLY A 6 8.49 -7.89 18.92
C GLY A 6 8.12 -8.75 17.71
N ASN A 7 6.87 -8.74 17.29
CA ASN A 7 6.46 -9.45 16.07
C ASN A 7 7.23 -8.96 14.83
N ARG A 8 7.57 -7.68 14.78
CA ARG A 8 8.37 -7.09 13.72
C ARG A 8 9.74 -7.78 13.57
N VAL A 9 10.40 -8.11 14.67
CA VAL A 9 11.69 -8.82 14.65
C VAL A 9 11.49 -10.24 14.13
N ILE A 10 10.50 -10.97 14.67
CA ILE A 10 10.22 -12.36 14.30
C ILE A 10 9.86 -12.45 12.81
N TYR A 11 8.94 -11.60 12.33
CA TYR A 11 8.51 -11.63 10.92
C TYR A 11 9.60 -11.11 9.99
N GLY A 12 10.45 -10.18 10.46
CA GLY A 12 11.59 -9.69 9.70
C GLY A 12 12.58 -10.79 9.33
N GLU A 13 12.75 -11.80 10.18
CA GLU A 13 13.61 -12.96 9.93
C GLU A 13 13.08 -13.87 8.80
N TRP A 14 11.81 -13.76 8.44
CA TRP A 14 11.20 -14.52 7.35
C TRP A 14 11.37 -13.88 5.99
N LEU A 15 11.86 -12.64 5.94
CA LEU A 15 12.08 -11.92 4.71
C LEU A 15 13.33 -12.40 4.00
N LYS A 16 13.24 -12.52 2.69
CA LYS A 16 14.37 -12.74 1.79
C LYS A 16 14.73 -11.42 1.13
N GLU A 17 16.00 -11.23 0.81
CA GLU A 17 16.49 -10.05 0.10
C GLU A 17 16.93 -10.43 -1.31
N ASP A 18 16.69 -9.54 -2.27
CA ASP A 18 17.16 -9.68 -3.64
C ASP A 18 17.23 -8.31 -4.32
N ARG A 19 17.69 -8.28 -5.57
CA ARG A 19 17.88 -7.06 -6.33
C ARG A 19 17.48 -7.25 -7.78
N TYR A 20 16.73 -6.32 -8.31
CA TYR A 20 16.46 -6.19 -9.73
C TYR A 20 17.57 -5.40 -10.39
N GLU A 21 18.30 -6.04 -11.30
CA GLU A 21 19.43 -5.44 -12.00
C GLU A 21 18.94 -4.71 -13.25
N ASP A 22 18.64 -3.42 -13.08
CA ASP A 22 18.44 -2.50 -14.19
C ASP A 22 19.74 -1.78 -14.51
N PRO A 23 20.11 -1.56 -15.79
CA PRO A 23 21.37 -0.91 -16.16
C PRO A 23 21.54 0.52 -15.65
N GLN A 24 20.45 1.22 -15.36
CA GLN A 24 20.46 2.62 -14.93
C GLN A 24 20.05 2.76 -13.46
N ILE A 25 18.99 2.08 -13.04
CA ILE A 25 18.39 2.23 -11.72
C ILE A 25 18.11 0.84 -11.11
N PRO A 26 19.13 0.15 -10.62
CA PRO A 26 18.91 -1.12 -9.94
C PRO A 26 18.11 -0.89 -8.66
N LEU A 27 17.13 -1.77 -8.38
CA LEU A 27 16.26 -1.69 -7.20
C LEU A 27 16.45 -2.91 -6.32
N SER A 28 16.80 -2.70 -5.07
CA SER A 28 16.78 -3.74 -4.05
C SER A 28 15.37 -3.94 -3.51
N TYR A 29 15.08 -5.12 -3.02
CA TYR A 29 13.79 -5.42 -2.41
C TYR A 29 13.90 -6.52 -1.37
N VAL A 30 12.94 -6.56 -0.47
CA VAL A 30 12.67 -7.73 0.38
C VAL A 30 11.35 -8.35 -0.05
N TYR A 31 11.24 -9.65 0.19
CA TYR A 31 10.01 -10.39 -0.07
C TYR A 31 9.82 -11.52 0.93
N TYR A 32 8.56 -11.87 1.13
CA TYR A 32 8.16 -13.06 1.83
C TYR A 32 7.56 -14.06 0.84
N GLU A 33 8.03 -15.28 0.94
CA GLU A 33 7.57 -16.42 0.17
C GLU A 33 7.18 -17.53 1.15
N PRO A 34 5.87 -17.85 1.28
CA PRO A 34 5.43 -18.91 2.16
C PRO A 34 5.80 -20.29 1.59
N GLU A 35 5.89 -21.29 2.47
CA GLU A 35 5.95 -22.67 2.01
C GLU A 35 4.66 -23.06 1.29
N MET A 36 4.78 -23.66 0.09
CA MET A 36 3.65 -23.99 -0.74
C MET A 36 3.96 -25.19 -1.67
N ASP A 37 2.90 -25.80 -2.17
CA ASP A 37 3.02 -26.83 -3.19
C ASP A 37 3.28 -26.21 -4.57
N ALA A 38 3.94 -26.97 -5.46
CA ALA A 38 4.35 -26.47 -6.79
C ALA A 38 3.18 -25.99 -7.66
N ASP A 39 2.01 -26.59 -7.50
CA ASP A 39 0.81 -26.27 -8.28
C ASP A 39 -0.08 -25.20 -7.64
N GLU A 40 0.28 -24.72 -6.44
CA GLU A 40 -0.50 -23.74 -5.70
C GLU A 40 -0.42 -22.37 -6.37
N LYS A 41 -1.55 -21.64 -6.39
CA LYS A 41 -1.63 -20.26 -6.89
C LYS A 41 -2.11 -19.35 -5.78
N ILE A 42 -1.23 -18.44 -5.35
CA ILE A 42 -1.46 -17.57 -4.20
C ILE A 42 -1.32 -16.09 -4.57
N PRO A 43 -1.96 -15.17 -3.83
CA PRO A 43 -1.88 -13.74 -4.09
C PRO A 43 -0.47 -13.17 -3.87
N LEU A 44 -0.25 -11.97 -4.45
CA LEU A 44 0.88 -11.11 -4.16
C LEU A 44 0.39 -9.78 -3.59
N ILE A 45 0.89 -9.40 -2.43
CA ILE A 45 0.75 -8.06 -1.87
C ILE A 45 2.05 -7.30 -2.13
N ILE A 46 1.94 -6.09 -2.69
CA ILE A 46 3.07 -5.19 -2.90
C ILE A 46 2.90 -4.00 -1.97
N TRP A 47 3.95 -3.68 -1.22
CA TRP A 47 4.01 -2.50 -0.36
C TRP A 47 5.12 -1.57 -0.78
N LEU A 48 4.79 -0.28 -0.91
CA LEU A 48 5.72 0.80 -1.26
C LEU A 48 5.93 1.70 -0.05
N HIS A 49 7.17 1.85 0.36
CA HIS A 49 7.57 2.54 1.58
C HIS A 49 7.43 4.07 1.51
N GLY A 50 7.39 4.73 2.66
CA GLY A 50 7.44 6.18 2.80
C GLY A 50 8.83 6.78 2.50
N ALA A 51 8.92 8.11 2.44
CA ALA A 51 10.17 8.79 2.07
C ALA A 51 11.35 8.48 3.00
N GLY A 52 11.09 8.33 4.31
CA GLY A 52 12.13 8.07 5.31
C GLY A 52 12.75 6.67 5.26
N GLU A 53 12.24 5.79 4.41
CA GLU A 53 12.68 4.40 4.28
C GLU A 53 13.42 4.14 2.96
N GLY A 54 13.63 5.17 2.14
CA GLY A 54 14.52 5.11 0.98
C GLY A 54 15.97 4.89 1.39
N GLY A 55 16.76 4.21 0.55
CA GLY A 55 18.16 3.93 0.85
C GLY A 55 18.70 2.64 0.25
N GLN A 56 19.66 2.05 0.96
CA GLN A 56 20.39 0.85 0.56
C GLN A 56 20.25 -0.31 1.56
N GLU A 57 19.25 -0.23 2.43
CA GLU A 57 18.94 -1.22 3.48
C GLU A 57 17.54 -1.78 3.23
N PRO A 58 17.39 -2.75 2.30
CA PRO A 58 16.08 -3.21 1.82
C PRO A 58 15.11 -3.67 2.93
N PRO A 59 15.56 -4.30 4.04
CA PRO A 59 14.66 -4.70 5.12
C PRO A 59 13.84 -3.55 5.72
N ILE A 60 14.37 -2.32 5.70
CA ILE A 60 13.68 -1.14 6.25
C ILE A 60 12.33 -0.91 5.55
N ALA A 61 12.22 -1.19 4.25
CA ALA A 61 11.00 -1.05 3.48
C ALA A 61 9.82 -1.90 4.02
N ALA A 62 10.11 -2.99 4.74
CA ALA A 62 9.08 -3.85 5.35
C ALA A 62 9.07 -3.77 6.88
N ILE A 63 10.23 -3.56 7.52
CA ILE A 63 10.34 -3.57 8.99
C ILE A 63 9.99 -2.18 9.57
N GLY A 64 10.23 -1.09 8.80
CA GLY A 64 10.15 0.28 9.28
C GLY A 64 8.79 0.67 9.86
N ASN A 65 7.69 0.36 9.19
CA ASN A 65 6.34 0.84 9.51
C ASN A 65 5.31 -0.29 9.76
N LYS A 66 5.69 -1.35 10.44
CA LYS A 66 4.80 -2.47 10.77
C LYS A 66 4.30 -3.26 9.52
N VAL A 67 4.91 -3.07 8.37
CA VAL A 67 4.50 -3.70 7.10
C VAL A 67 4.56 -5.23 7.18
N VAL A 68 5.50 -5.76 7.96
CA VAL A 68 5.58 -7.21 8.27
C VAL A 68 4.30 -7.78 8.90
N ASN A 69 3.35 -6.94 9.36
CA ASN A 69 2.04 -7.42 9.77
C ASN A 69 1.28 -8.09 8.61
N LEU A 70 1.57 -7.70 7.37
CA LEU A 70 0.97 -8.32 6.18
C LEU A 70 1.36 -9.80 6.01
N ILE A 71 2.45 -10.25 6.64
CA ILE A 71 2.83 -11.67 6.65
C ILE A 71 2.48 -12.38 7.95
N SER A 72 1.82 -11.71 8.89
CA SER A 72 1.33 -12.33 10.11
C SER A 72 0.32 -13.45 9.84
N PRO A 73 0.22 -14.48 10.70
CA PRO A 73 -0.74 -15.56 10.53
C PRO A 73 -2.20 -15.08 10.40
N LYS A 74 -2.55 -13.98 11.07
CA LYS A 74 -3.87 -13.36 10.97
C LYS A 74 -4.14 -12.89 9.54
N VAL A 75 -3.21 -12.14 8.94
CA VAL A 75 -3.37 -11.60 7.58
C VAL A 75 -3.26 -12.71 6.55
N GLN A 76 -2.31 -13.64 6.70
CA GLN A 76 -2.20 -14.79 5.80
C GLN A 76 -3.53 -15.56 5.72
N LYS A 77 -4.24 -15.73 6.84
CA LYS A 77 -5.55 -16.39 6.88
C LYS A 77 -6.62 -15.65 6.06
N ILE A 78 -6.60 -14.31 6.05
CA ILE A 78 -7.52 -13.48 5.26
C ILE A 78 -7.36 -13.79 3.77
N PHE A 79 -6.12 -14.00 3.31
CA PHE A 79 -5.81 -14.31 1.91
C PHE A 79 -5.87 -15.80 1.55
N GLY A 80 -6.57 -16.59 2.35
CA GLY A 80 -6.75 -18.02 2.09
C GLY A 80 -5.65 -18.90 2.67
N GLY A 81 -4.84 -18.38 3.58
CA GLY A 81 -3.79 -19.08 4.30
C GLY A 81 -2.38 -18.68 3.88
N LYS A 82 -2.21 -18.20 2.64
CA LYS A 82 -0.89 -17.86 2.09
C LYS A 82 -0.97 -16.66 1.16
N THR A 83 0.01 -15.75 1.25
CA THR A 83 0.24 -14.68 0.27
C THR A 83 1.72 -14.33 0.21
N TYR A 84 2.23 -13.98 -0.96
CA TYR A 84 3.52 -13.31 -1.11
C TYR A 84 3.43 -11.87 -0.58
N LEU A 85 4.55 -11.37 -0.07
CA LEU A 85 4.78 -9.93 0.12
C LEU A 85 6.02 -9.54 -0.71
N LEU A 86 5.91 -8.42 -1.45
CA LEU A 86 7.04 -7.77 -2.11
C LEU A 86 7.14 -6.33 -1.63
N ALA A 87 8.28 -5.94 -1.09
CA ALA A 87 8.56 -4.58 -0.64
C ALA A 87 9.85 -4.05 -1.28
N PRO A 88 9.76 -3.41 -2.44
CA PRO A 88 10.89 -2.76 -3.09
C PRO A 88 11.35 -1.53 -2.31
N GLN A 89 12.65 -1.19 -2.43
CA GLN A 89 13.23 0.01 -1.84
C GLN A 89 13.79 0.94 -2.93
N ALA A 90 13.30 2.19 -2.98
CA ALA A 90 13.90 3.23 -3.77
C ALA A 90 15.24 3.65 -3.15
N PRO A 91 16.33 3.78 -3.92
CA PRO A 91 17.62 4.24 -3.41
C PRO A 91 17.59 5.64 -2.78
N THR A 92 16.64 6.48 -3.20
CA THR A 92 16.38 7.81 -2.63
C THR A 92 14.96 7.87 -2.07
N MET A 93 13.99 8.21 -2.88
CA MET A 93 12.56 8.26 -2.57
C MET A 93 11.75 8.12 -3.86
N TRP A 94 10.54 7.60 -3.78
CA TRP A 94 9.71 7.37 -4.98
C TRP A 94 9.36 8.65 -5.74
N MET A 95 9.32 9.80 -5.06
CA MET A 95 9.05 11.11 -5.64
C MET A 95 10.28 11.78 -6.27
N ASP A 96 11.41 11.09 -6.39
CA ASP A 96 12.60 11.61 -7.05
C ASP A 96 12.42 11.58 -8.59
N ASP A 97 12.39 12.75 -9.21
CA ASP A 97 12.28 12.92 -10.66
C ASP A 97 13.64 12.83 -11.41
N GLY A 98 14.72 12.56 -10.66
CA GLY A 98 16.09 12.55 -11.15
C GLY A 98 16.94 13.70 -10.60
N SER A 99 16.32 14.67 -9.94
CA SER A 99 17.01 15.79 -9.30
C SER A 99 17.56 15.44 -7.92
N GLY A 100 17.08 14.37 -7.30
CA GLY A 100 17.34 14.03 -5.90
C GLY A 100 16.42 14.74 -4.90
N GLU A 101 15.48 15.54 -5.39
CA GLU A 101 14.49 16.29 -4.63
C GLU A 101 13.08 15.72 -4.85
N TYR A 102 12.12 16.19 -4.05
CA TYR A 102 10.70 15.88 -4.30
C TYR A 102 10.24 16.49 -5.62
N THR A 103 9.60 15.68 -6.44
CA THR A 103 9.05 16.10 -7.73
C THR A 103 8.13 17.31 -7.60
N LYS A 104 8.17 18.20 -8.61
CA LYS A 104 7.31 19.39 -8.68
C LYS A 104 6.22 19.29 -9.73
N ASP A 105 6.20 18.21 -10.51
CA ASP A 105 5.26 17.96 -11.61
C ASP A 105 4.61 16.57 -11.56
N GLY A 106 4.84 15.82 -10.47
CA GLY A 106 4.31 14.47 -10.31
C GLY A 106 5.08 13.40 -11.08
N SER A 107 6.22 13.71 -11.71
CA SER A 107 7.05 12.71 -12.36
C SER A 107 7.88 11.90 -11.34
N SER A 108 8.36 10.74 -11.76
CA SER A 108 9.29 9.89 -10.98
C SER A 108 10.16 9.10 -11.92
N LYS A 109 11.46 9.08 -11.66
CA LYS A 109 12.42 8.25 -12.39
C LYS A 109 12.24 6.74 -12.13
N TYR A 110 11.46 6.38 -11.10
CA TYR A 110 11.28 4.98 -10.69
C TYR A 110 10.06 4.30 -11.28
N THR A 111 9.16 5.02 -11.94
CA THR A 111 7.87 4.46 -12.40
C THR A 111 8.05 3.23 -13.29
N GLU A 112 8.85 3.35 -14.36
CA GLU A 112 9.04 2.28 -15.34
C GLU A 112 9.87 1.12 -14.80
N VAL A 113 10.96 1.42 -14.08
CA VAL A 113 11.84 0.38 -13.53
C VAL A 113 11.13 -0.40 -12.42
N LEU A 114 10.25 0.22 -11.63
CA LEU A 114 9.46 -0.48 -10.64
C LEU A 114 8.42 -1.41 -11.29
N ASP A 115 7.76 -0.97 -12.36
CA ASP A 115 6.85 -1.84 -13.12
C ASP A 115 7.59 -3.04 -13.71
N ALA A 116 8.81 -2.82 -14.24
CA ALA A 116 9.65 -3.88 -14.76
C ALA A 116 10.10 -4.87 -13.66
N LEU A 117 10.51 -4.36 -12.49
CA LEU A 117 10.84 -5.19 -11.32
C LEU A 117 9.66 -6.08 -10.92
N ILE A 118 8.46 -5.48 -10.78
CA ILE A 118 7.24 -6.23 -10.41
C ILE A 118 6.95 -7.32 -11.45
N GLY A 119 7.08 -6.99 -12.74
CA GLY A 119 6.92 -7.96 -13.82
C GLY A 119 7.91 -9.14 -13.71
N ALA A 120 9.20 -8.83 -13.55
CA ALA A 120 10.26 -9.82 -13.41
C ALA A 120 10.06 -10.70 -12.16
N PHE A 121 9.67 -10.10 -11.04
CA PHE A 121 9.36 -10.84 -9.82
C PHE A 121 8.21 -11.84 -10.01
N VAL A 122 7.12 -11.40 -10.65
CA VAL A 122 5.97 -12.27 -10.95
C VAL A 122 6.34 -13.39 -11.94
N ASP A 123 7.21 -13.12 -12.89
CA ASP A 123 7.69 -14.13 -13.86
C ASP A 123 8.60 -15.17 -13.20
N ALA A 124 9.43 -14.75 -12.24
CA ALA A 124 10.32 -15.63 -11.47
C ALA A 124 9.58 -16.51 -10.45
N HIS A 125 8.37 -16.11 -10.04
CA HIS A 125 7.57 -16.81 -9.02
C HIS A 125 6.26 -17.33 -9.64
N PRO A 126 6.27 -18.46 -10.35
CA PRO A 126 5.10 -18.95 -11.09
C PRO A 126 3.92 -19.36 -10.22
N GLN A 127 4.08 -19.46 -8.89
CA GLN A 127 3.00 -19.68 -7.92
C GLN A 127 2.18 -18.42 -7.64
N ILE A 128 2.63 -17.24 -8.07
CA ILE A 128 1.83 -16.03 -7.94
C ILE A 128 0.61 -16.12 -8.87
N ASP A 129 -0.57 -15.93 -8.29
CA ASP A 129 -1.82 -15.77 -9.05
C ASP A 129 -1.86 -14.36 -9.66
N ARG A 130 -1.59 -14.26 -10.96
CA ARG A 130 -1.57 -13.00 -11.69
C ARG A 130 -2.91 -12.25 -11.70
N SER A 131 -3.99 -12.93 -11.34
CA SER A 131 -5.31 -12.30 -11.17
C SER A 131 -5.52 -11.70 -9.78
N ARG A 132 -4.57 -11.92 -8.83
CA ARG A 132 -4.66 -11.46 -7.44
C ARG A 132 -3.36 -10.77 -7.01
N ILE A 133 -3.01 -9.70 -7.72
CA ILE A 133 -1.87 -8.82 -7.39
C ILE A 133 -2.42 -7.52 -6.85
N TYR A 134 -2.02 -7.16 -5.63
CA TYR A 134 -2.47 -5.98 -4.92
C TYR A 134 -1.30 -5.04 -4.67
N ILE A 135 -1.52 -3.73 -4.82
CA ILE A 135 -0.48 -2.72 -4.63
C ILE A 135 -0.95 -1.61 -3.71
N GLY A 136 -0.09 -1.23 -2.78
CA GLY A 136 -0.30 -0.11 -1.89
C GLY A 136 1.00 0.40 -1.29
N GLY A 137 0.89 1.41 -0.48
CA GLY A 137 2.03 2.05 0.18
C GLY A 137 1.61 3.33 0.86
N CYS A 138 2.48 3.87 1.71
CA CYS A 138 2.17 5.06 2.50
C CYS A 138 2.96 6.28 2.05
N SER A 139 2.33 7.47 2.10
CA SER A 139 3.00 8.75 1.85
C SER A 139 3.68 8.78 0.46
N ASN A 140 4.97 8.85 0.42
CA ASN A 140 5.80 8.71 -0.78
C ASN A 140 5.52 7.39 -1.53
N GLY A 141 5.26 6.29 -0.81
CA GLY A 141 4.81 5.01 -1.39
C GLY A 141 3.37 5.07 -1.90
N GLY A 142 2.50 5.85 -1.26
CA GLY A 142 1.16 6.16 -1.75
C GLY A 142 1.20 6.93 -3.08
N PHE A 143 2.11 7.91 -3.20
CA PHE A 143 2.42 8.58 -4.48
C PHE A 143 2.77 7.54 -5.56
N MET A 144 3.73 6.66 -5.27
CA MET A 144 4.17 5.67 -6.26
C MET A 144 3.10 4.61 -6.53
N THR A 145 2.23 4.30 -5.56
CA THR A 145 1.05 3.45 -5.80
C THR A 145 0.17 4.06 -6.87
N MET A 146 -0.16 5.35 -6.76
CA MET A 146 -0.95 6.08 -7.77
C MET A 146 -0.24 6.10 -9.13
N LYS A 147 1.08 6.35 -9.16
CA LYS A 147 1.87 6.30 -10.41
C LYS A 147 1.80 4.94 -11.08
N GLN A 148 1.93 3.86 -10.31
CA GLN A 148 1.91 2.50 -10.83
C GLN A 148 0.55 2.09 -11.40
N ILE A 149 -0.54 2.42 -10.70
CA ILE A 149 -1.88 2.07 -11.18
C ILE A 149 -2.32 2.93 -12.38
N ILE A 150 -1.83 4.16 -12.51
CA ILE A 150 -2.05 5.01 -13.70
C ILE A 150 -1.21 4.48 -14.88
N PHE A 151 0.03 4.05 -14.62
CA PHE A 151 0.95 3.54 -15.65
C PHE A 151 0.50 2.17 -16.20
N ASN A 152 0.12 1.24 -15.34
CA ASN A 152 -0.25 -0.12 -15.72
C ASN A 152 -1.44 -0.65 -14.88
N PRO A 153 -2.65 -0.09 -15.05
CA PRO A 153 -3.82 -0.47 -14.24
C PRO A 153 -4.20 -1.94 -14.40
N SER A 154 -3.93 -2.54 -15.56
CA SER A 154 -4.30 -3.92 -15.87
C SER A 154 -3.48 -4.96 -15.09
N ARG A 155 -2.38 -4.57 -14.46
CA ARG A 155 -1.56 -5.48 -13.64
C ARG A 155 -2.27 -5.87 -12.33
N TYR A 156 -3.05 -4.97 -11.75
CA TYR A 156 -3.50 -5.07 -10.37
C TYR A 156 -4.97 -5.50 -10.26
N ALA A 157 -5.27 -6.32 -9.25
CA ALA A 157 -6.63 -6.69 -8.88
C ALA A 157 -7.26 -5.65 -7.95
N ALA A 158 -6.47 -4.98 -7.12
CA ALA A 158 -6.87 -3.84 -6.32
C ALA A 158 -5.66 -2.98 -5.94
N ALA A 159 -5.93 -1.73 -5.55
CA ALA A 159 -4.96 -0.82 -4.98
C ALA A 159 -5.44 -0.27 -3.62
N TYR A 160 -4.47 0.01 -2.73
CA TYR A 160 -4.74 0.52 -1.39
C TYR A 160 -3.76 1.63 -1.00
N PRO A 161 -3.81 2.80 -1.68
CA PRO A 161 -2.93 3.93 -1.38
C PRO A 161 -3.27 4.53 -0.01
N VAL A 162 -2.24 4.78 0.82
CA VAL A 162 -2.37 5.30 2.18
C VAL A 162 -1.67 6.64 2.28
N CYS A 163 -2.35 7.67 2.82
CA CYS A 163 -1.88 9.07 2.88
C CYS A 163 -1.06 9.43 1.62
N GLU A 164 -1.64 9.14 0.45
CA GLU A 164 -0.98 9.24 -0.83
C GLU A 164 -0.56 10.69 -1.14
N ALA A 165 0.62 10.85 -1.71
CA ALA A 165 1.27 12.14 -1.90
C ALA A 165 1.39 12.56 -3.38
N LEU A 166 0.56 12.02 -4.28
CA LEU A 166 0.42 12.53 -5.64
C LEU A 166 -0.65 13.62 -5.66
N ALA A 167 -0.24 14.89 -5.75
CA ALA A 167 -1.20 15.99 -5.79
C ALA A 167 -2.20 15.82 -6.94
N ASP A 168 -3.48 16.07 -6.67
CA ASP A 168 -4.55 15.95 -7.67
C ASP A 168 -4.30 16.79 -8.92
N ALA A 169 -3.61 17.93 -8.77
CA ALA A 169 -3.20 18.79 -9.86
C ALA A 169 -2.30 18.10 -10.90
N PHE A 170 -1.66 16.98 -10.53
CA PHE A 170 -0.82 16.19 -11.44
C PHE A 170 -1.52 14.95 -12.01
N ILE A 171 -2.80 14.76 -11.70
CA ILE A 171 -3.62 13.67 -12.21
C ILE A 171 -4.62 14.21 -13.23
N SER A 172 -4.44 13.85 -14.49
CA SER A 172 -5.33 14.27 -15.56
C SER A 172 -6.70 13.53 -15.49
N ASP A 173 -7.71 14.08 -16.16
CA ASP A 173 -9.01 13.40 -16.32
C ASP A 173 -8.87 12.07 -17.08
N GLU A 174 -7.92 11.99 -18.00
CA GLU A 174 -7.60 10.76 -18.70
C GLU A 174 -7.04 9.70 -17.73
N ASP A 175 -6.19 10.10 -16.78
CA ASP A 175 -5.65 9.19 -15.76
C ASP A 175 -6.74 8.68 -14.83
N ILE A 176 -7.68 9.54 -14.42
CA ILE A 176 -8.87 9.11 -13.65
C ILE A 176 -9.68 8.07 -14.44
N LEU A 177 -9.88 8.26 -15.74
CA LEU A 177 -10.62 7.32 -16.57
C LEU A 177 -9.92 5.98 -16.77
N LYS A 178 -8.58 5.92 -16.73
CA LYS A 178 -7.82 4.66 -16.73
C LYS A 178 -8.13 3.80 -15.50
N LEU A 179 -8.50 4.42 -14.39
CA LEU A 179 -8.76 3.78 -13.11
C LEU A 179 -10.22 3.39 -12.88
N LYS A 180 -11.12 3.63 -13.82
CA LYS A 180 -12.57 3.46 -13.67
C LYS A 180 -13.02 2.03 -13.29
N ASP A 181 -12.24 1.02 -13.65
CA ASP A 181 -12.56 -0.40 -13.44
C ASP A 181 -11.65 -1.06 -12.38
N LEU A 182 -10.65 -0.35 -11.86
CA LEU A 182 -9.74 -0.87 -10.84
C LEU A 182 -10.33 -0.64 -9.44
N PRO A 183 -10.56 -1.69 -8.63
CA PRO A 183 -10.91 -1.52 -7.22
C PRO A 183 -9.83 -0.78 -6.46
N ILE A 184 -10.19 0.33 -5.79
CA ILE A 184 -9.24 1.17 -5.03
C ILE A 184 -9.86 1.53 -3.69
N TRP A 185 -9.08 1.35 -2.61
CA TRP A 185 -9.47 1.81 -1.28
C TRP A 185 -8.41 2.75 -0.70
N PHE A 186 -8.72 4.04 -0.66
CA PHE A 186 -7.87 5.05 -0.04
C PHE A 186 -8.00 5.05 1.48
N THR A 187 -6.91 5.37 2.15
CA THR A 187 -6.88 5.60 3.60
C THR A 187 -6.10 6.88 3.90
N HIS A 188 -6.70 7.82 4.63
CA HIS A 188 -6.06 9.07 5.03
C HIS A 188 -6.71 9.62 6.30
N ALA A 189 -6.06 10.56 6.98
CA ALA A 189 -6.65 11.25 8.12
C ALA A 189 -6.78 12.76 7.87
N LYS A 190 -7.87 13.36 8.34
CA LYS A 190 -8.15 14.81 8.24
C LYS A 190 -7.08 15.66 8.92
N THR A 191 -6.43 15.11 9.93
CA THR A 191 -5.40 15.78 10.73
C THR A 191 -3.98 15.54 10.23
N ASP A 192 -3.81 15.05 8.99
CA ASP A 192 -2.47 14.86 8.39
C ASP A 192 -1.81 16.23 8.15
N PRO A 193 -0.69 16.55 8.85
CA PRO A 193 0.00 17.82 8.66
C PRO A 193 1.10 17.76 7.58
N VAL A 194 1.37 16.58 7.00
CA VAL A 194 2.46 16.33 6.05
C VAL A 194 1.94 16.29 4.62
N VAL A 195 0.91 15.47 4.38
CA VAL A 195 0.21 15.40 3.11
C VAL A 195 -1.21 15.90 3.37
N VAL A 196 -1.47 17.16 2.99
CA VAL A 196 -2.76 17.82 3.26
C VAL A 196 -3.84 17.18 2.39
N PRO A 197 -4.83 16.48 2.97
CA PRO A 197 -5.78 15.69 2.18
C PRO A 197 -6.53 16.46 1.08
N ASP A 198 -6.81 17.75 1.34
CA ASP A 198 -7.57 18.62 0.43
C ASP A 198 -6.84 18.96 -0.88
N ASP A 199 -5.51 18.81 -0.91
CA ASP A 199 -4.69 19.03 -2.11
C ASP A 199 -4.34 17.71 -2.83
N PHE A 200 -4.61 16.57 -2.21
CA PHE A 200 -4.17 15.24 -2.65
C PHE A 200 -5.38 14.30 -2.79
N VAL A 201 -5.62 13.47 -1.80
CA VAL A 201 -6.56 12.35 -1.87
C VAL A 201 -8.02 12.78 -2.04
N VAL A 202 -8.46 13.86 -1.38
CA VAL A 202 -9.89 14.26 -1.39
C VAL A 202 -10.37 14.59 -2.80
N PRO A 203 -9.77 15.56 -3.53
CA PRO A 203 -10.20 15.86 -4.89
C PRO A 203 -10.00 14.68 -5.85
N THR A 204 -8.93 13.90 -5.70
CA THR A 204 -8.69 12.70 -6.51
C THR A 204 -9.79 11.68 -6.31
N TYR A 205 -10.16 11.37 -5.06
CA TYR A 205 -11.25 10.45 -4.75
C TYR A 205 -12.60 10.96 -5.28
N GLU A 206 -12.92 12.24 -5.07
CA GLU A 206 -14.18 12.82 -5.54
C GLU A 206 -14.35 12.79 -7.06
N ARG A 207 -13.26 12.89 -7.82
CA ARG A 207 -13.26 12.70 -9.28
C ARG A 207 -13.43 11.23 -9.63
N LEU A 208 -12.68 10.35 -8.97
CA LEU A 208 -12.69 8.92 -9.23
C LEU A 208 -14.04 8.28 -8.89
N ALA A 209 -14.66 8.63 -7.77
CA ALA A 209 -15.95 8.10 -7.34
C ALA A 209 -17.11 8.38 -8.31
N LYS A 210 -16.96 9.36 -9.22
CA LYS A 210 -17.94 9.64 -10.27
C LYS A 210 -17.90 8.61 -11.41
N VAL A 211 -16.79 7.91 -11.57
CA VAL A 211 -16.55 6.99 -12.70
C VAL A 211 -16.22 5.57 -12.27
N ASN A 212 -15.85 5.37 -11.01
CA ASN A 212 -15.47 4.08 -10.45
C ASN A 212 -16.35 3.74 -9.22
N PRO A 213 -17.33 2.82 -9.37
CA PRO A 213 -18.19 2.42 -8.25
C PRO A 213 -17.47 1.56 -7.20
N ASN A 214 -16.25 1.09 -7.47
CA ASN A 214 -15.41 0.29 -6.55
C ASN A 214 -14.28 1.14 -5.94
N ALA A 215 -14.43 2.46 -5.93
CA ALA A 215 -13.55 3.37 -5.23
C ALA A 215 -14.11 3.62 -3.82
N HIS A 216 -13.31 3.31 -2.80
CA HIS A 216 -13.63 3.51 -1.38
C HIS A 216 -12.60 4.43 -0.75
N PHE A 217 -12.98 5.09 0.36
CA PHE A 217 -12.08 5.97 1.09
C PHE A 217 -12.40 6.00 2.58
N THR A 218 -11.57 5.38 3.40
CA THR A 218 -11.63 5.56 4.85
C THR A 218 -10.92 6.85 5.25
N TYR A 219 -11.72 7.86 5.64
CA TYR A 219 -11.23 9.18 5.98
C TYR A 219 -11.33 9.43 7.48
N TRP A 220 -10.26 9.09 8.19
CA TRP A 220 -10.18 9.18 9.65
C TRP A 220 -10.26 10.63 10.14
N ASP A 221 -11.04 10.88 11.17
CA ASP A 221 -10.98 12.17 11.88
C ASP A 221 -9.61 12.34 12.56
N LYS A 222 -9.11 11.28 13.18
CA LYS A 222 -7.82 11.19 13.89
C LYS A 222 -7.30 9.76 13.82
N VAL A 223 -5.99 9.60 13.89
CA VAL A 223 -5.36 8.26 14.00
C VAL A 223 -5.20 7.93 15.49
N LEU A 224 -6.00 6.99 15.96
CA LEU A 224 -5.98 6.53 17.35
C LEU A 224 -5.46 5.10 17.45
N ASP A 225 -4.90 4.76 18.62
CA ASP A 225 -4.58 3.37 18.95
C ASP A 225 -5.86 2.62 19.36
N HIS A 226 -6.38 1.80 18.48
CA HIS A 226 -7.54 0.94 18.76
C HIS A 226 -7.13 -0.43 19.31
N THR A 227 -5.82 -0.76 19.32
CA THR A 227 -5.33 -2.04 19.83
C THR A 227 -5.26 -2.10 21.34
N GLY A 228 -5.26 -0.93 21.99
CA GLY A 228 -5.09 -0.78 23.44
C GLY A 228 -3.64 -0.98 23.93
N THR A 229 -2.68 -1.07 23.00
CA THR A 229 -1.24 -1.22 23.34
C THR A 229 -0.61 0.11 23.76
N GLN A 230 -1.09 1.22 23.20
CA GLN A 230 -0.66 2.57 23.55
C GLN A 230 -1.84 3.36 24.14
N LYS A 231 -1.63 3.96 25.31
CA LYS A 231 -2.64 4.76 26.02
C LYS A 231 -2.05 6.03 26.59
N ASN A 232 -2.86 7.06 26.66
CA ASN A 232 -2.55 8.27 27.41
C ASN A 232 -2.56 7.97 28.93
N ALA A 233 -2.04 8.91 29.73
CA ALA A 233 -1.97 8.75 31.20
C ALA A 233 -3.37 8.61 31.86
N ASP A 234 -4.41 9.12 31.22
CA ASP A 234 -5.81 9.03 31.65
C ASP A 234 -6.52 7.75 31.18
N GLY A 235 -5.81 6.86 30.49
CA GLY A 235 -6.33 5.59 29.96
C GLY A 235 -7.05 5.69 28.63
N THR A 236 -7.18 6.88 28.03
CA THR A 236 -7.72 7.05 26.68
C THR A 236 -6.78 6.52 25.61
N PRO A 237 -7.26 6.14 24.42
CA PRO A 237 -6.42 5.73 23.30
C PRO A 237 -5.36 6.78 22.97
N PHE A 238 -4.14 6.34 22.68
CA PHE A 238 -3.08 7.24 22.22
C PHE A 238 -3.42 7.78 20.82
N GLU A 239 -3.24 9.09 20.63
CA GLU A 239 -3.41 9.75 19.34
C GLU A 239 -2.05 9.83 18.63
N TYR A 240 -1.94 9.15 17.49
CA TYR A 240 -0.79 9.26 16.61
C TYR A 240 -0.89 10.52 15.74
N ILE A 241 0.23 10.95 15.17
CA ILE A 241 0.20 11.99 14.14
C ILE A 241 -0.70 11.55 12.97
N GLY A 242 -1.54 12.44 12.45
CA GLY A 242 -2.51 12.13 11.40
C GLY A 242 -1.91 11.52 10.14
N HIS A 243 -0.64 11.80 9.86
CA HIS A 243 0.09 11.20 8.74
C HIS A 243 0.20 9.67 8.84
N TRP A 244 0.13 9.08 10.02
CA TRP A 244 0.35 7.64 10.23
C TRP A 244 -0.90 6.78 10.03
N SER A 245 -1.75 7.14 9.09
CA SER A 245 -2.97 6.40 8.76
C SER A 245 -2.74 4.97 8.25
N TRP A 246 -1.48 4.59 7.96
CA TRP A 246 -1.12 3.19 7.69
C TRP A 246 -1.23 2.28 8.92
N ILE A 247 -1.20 2.81 10.15
CA ILE A 247 -1.36 2.01 11.37
C ILE A 247 -2.71 1.31 11.39
N PRO A 248 -3.86 2.02 11.35
CA PRO A 248 -5.16 1.36 11.29
C PRO A 248 -5.36 0.55 10.01
N MET A 249 -4.78 0.95 8.88
CA MET A 249 -4.86 0.16 7.65
C MET A 249 -4.18 -1.20 7.81
N LEU A 250 -2.93 -1.24 8.30
CA LEU A 250 -2.19 -2.48 8.51
C LEU A 250 -2.76 -3.35 9.64
N ASN A 251 -3.56 -2.77 10.54
CA ASN A 251 -4.32 -3.49 11.58
C ASN A 251 -5.64 -4.05 11.07
N ASP A 252 -6.03 -3.78 9.81
CA ASP A 252 -7.34 -4.15 9.23
C ASP A 252 -8.52 -3.45 9.93
N GLU A 253 -8.35 -2.18 10.28
CA GLU A 253 -9.35 -1.38 11.00
C GLU A 253 -10.15 -0.46 10.07
N CYS A 254 -9.79 -0.34 8.79
CA CYS A 254 -10.52 0.43 7.80
C CYS A 254 -11.78 -0.32 7.38
N VAL A 255 -12.94 0.16 7.81
CA VAL A 255 -14.26 -0.45 7.53
C VAL A 255 -15.27 0.56 6.96
N LEU A 256 -15.06 1.87 7.22
CA LEU A 256 -15.97 2.92 6.80
C LEU A 256 -15.52 3.54 5.49
N ASP A 257 -16.50 3.80 4.62
CA ASP A 257 -16.32 4.58 3.41
C ASP A 257 -16.43 6.09 3.69
N TYR A 258 -16.19 6.90 2.68
CA TYR A 258 -16.18 8.38 2.74
C TYR A 258 -17.49 8.97 3.26
N ASP A 259 -18.63 8.31 3.00
CA ASP A 259 -19.95 8.72 3.51
C ASP A 259 -20.23 8.27 4.95
N GLY A 260 -19.24 7.67 5.61
CA GLY A 260 -19.34 7.17 6.99
C GLY A 260 -20.10 5.87 7.16
N LYS A 261 -20.49 5.19 6.06
CA LYS A 261 -21.12 3.89 6.12
C LYS A 261 -20.11 2.76 5.96
N PRO A 262 -20.36 1.58 6.51
CA PRO A 262 -19.47 0.44 6.30
C PRO A 262 -19.43 0.01 4.82
N VAL A 263 -18.24 -0.33 4.34
CA VAL A 263 -18.09 -1.00 3.04
C VAL A 263 -18.65 -2.42 3.16
N MET A 264 -19.47 -2.81 2.19
CA MET A 264 -20.19 -4.09 2.20
C MET A 264 -19.73 -4.97 1.05
N THR A 265 -19.38 -6.22 1.35
CA THR A 265 -19.14 -7.26 0.34
C THR A 265 -20.12 -8.42 0.63
N ASP A 266 -20.92 -8.80 -0.35
CA ASP A 266 -21.94 -9.86 -0.23
C ASP A 266 -22.88 -9.66 0.98
N GLY A 267 -23.21 -8.40 1.28
CA GLY A 267 -24.12 -8.05 2.38
C GLY A 267 -23.51 -8.10 3.78
N LYS A 268 -22.18 -8.26 3.89
CA LYS A 268 -21.41 -8.25 5.14
C LYS A 268 -20.49 -7.03 5.18
N GLU A 269 -20.41 -6.39 6.35
CA GLU A 269 -19.38 -5.37 6.61
C GLU A 269 -17.98 -5.97 6.43
N THR A 270 -17.14 -5.31 5.64
CA THR A 270 -15.89 -5.89 5.16
C THR A 270 -14.73 -4.94 5.40
N PRO A 271 -13.78 -5.29 6.28
CA PRO A 271 -12.53 -4.55 6.45
C PRO A 271 -11.66 -4.58 5.20
N ILE A 272 -10.75 -3.61 5.09
CA ILE A 272 -9.95 -3.36 3.88
C ILE A 272 -9.15 -4.58 3.40
N LEU A 273 -8.55 -5.37 4.30
CA LEU A 273 -7.77 -6.55 3.88
C LEU A 273 -8.67 -7.70 3.41
N GLU A 274 -9.84 -7.89 4.06
CA GLU A 274 -10.85 -8.86 3.60
C GLU A 274 -11.44 -8.42 2.24
N TRP A 275 -11.74 -7.12 2.08
CA TRP A 275 -12.20 -6.57 0.81
C TRP A 275 -11.14 -6.77 -0.29
N MET A 276 -9.87 -6.49 0.01
CA MET A 276 -8.77 -6.67 -0.94
C MET A 276 -8.63 -8.14 -1.36
N ALA A 277 -8.70 -9.07 -0.41
CA ALA A 277 -8.60 -10.51 -0.67
C ALA A 277 -9.72 -11.05 -1.58
N ALA A 278 -10.88 -10.38 -1.58
CA ALA A 278 -12.02 -10.71 -2.44
C ALA A 278 -11.86 -10.21 -3.89
N GLN A 279 -10.93 -9.27 -4.16
CA GLN A 279 -10.75 -8.71 -5.49
C GLN A 279 -9.95 -9.66 -6.38
N LYS A 280 -10.43 -9.83 -7.61
CA LYS A 280 -9.78 -10.67 -8.62
C LYS A 280 -10.01 -10.06 -10.00
N LYS A 281 -8.94 -9.97 -10.78
CA LYS A 281 -9.07 -9.60 -12.19
C LYS A 281 -9.79 -10.66 -12.98
N ALA A 282 -10.55 -10.23 -13.97
CA ALA A 282 -11.15 -11.11 -14.96
C ALA A 282 -10.09 -11.81 -15.83
#